data_2015e48c8fe1d2dee59ae306fee3bf5c
#
_entry.id   2015e48c8fe1d2dee59ae306fee3bf5c
#
_cell.length_a   1.000
_cell.length_b   1.000
_cell.length_c   1.000
_cell.angle_alpha   90.00
_cell.angle_beta   90.00
_cell.angle_gamma   90.00
#
_symmetry.space_group_name_H-M   'P 1'
#
loop_
_entity.id
_entity.type
_entity.pdbx_description
1 polymer ?
#
loop_
_entity_poly.entity_id
_entity_poly.type
_entity_poly.pdbx_seq_one_letter_code
_entity_poly.pdbx_strand_id
1 'polypeptide(L)'
;VRTSAPGYYRMLLGDFEITALSDGTVALPVDKRLNQPAPKTQSALAKSFQKAPLETSVTGYLVNTGSKLVLVDTGAAGLFGPTLGRLAANLKAAGYQPEQVDEIYITHMHPDHVGGLMVGEQLAFPNAVVRADQKEADFWLSQTNLNKAPDDESKGFFKGAMASLNPYVKAGKFKPFSGNTDLVPGIKALASHGHTPGHTTYVVESQGQKLALLGDLILVAAVQFDDPSVT
;
A
#
# COMPACT_ATOMS: atom_id res chain seq x y z
N VAL A 1 2.44 -31.58 -11.98
CA VAL A 1 1.44 -30.50 -11.91
C VAL A 1 2.19 -29.19 -12.09
N ARG A 2 1.79 -28.36 -13.06
CA ARG A 2 2.40 -27.06 -13.34
C ARG A 2 1.49 -25.96 -12.77
N THR A 3 1.26 -25.99 -11.46
CA THR A 3 0.50 -24.94 -10.77
C THR A 3 1.45 -24.04 -9.98
N SER A 4 1.26 -22.74 -10.08
CA SER A 4 1.94 -21.78 -9.22
C SER A 4 1.44 -21.89 -7.79
N ALA A 5 2.27 -21.51 -6.81
CA ALA A 5 1.82 -21.26 -5.45
C ALA A 5 0.70 -20.20 -5.47
N PRO A 6 -0.24 -20.22 -4.52
CA PRO A 6 -1.26 -19.19 -4.43
C PRO A 6 -0.59 -17.82 -4.21
N GLY A 7 -1.19 -16.77 -4.74
CA GLY A 7 -0.70 -15.40 -4.61
C GLY A 7 -1.04 -14.76 -3.26
N TYR A 8 -1.22 -15.57 -2.21
CA TYR A 8 -1.47 -15.10 -0.85
C TYR A 8 -0.79 -15.98 0.18
N TYR A 9 -0.51 -15.40 1.34
CA TYR A 9 -0.01 -16.12 2.51
C TYR A 9 -0.82 -15.73 3.74
N ARG A 10 -1.20 -16.72 4.58
CA ARG A 10 -2.05 -16.51 5.74
C ARG A 10 -1.33 -16.92 7.01
N MET A 11 -1.46 -16.09 8.07
CA MET A 11 -0.96 -16.39 9.39
C MET A 11 -1.95 -15.90 10.46
N LEU A 12 -1.80 -16.42 11.67
CA LEU A 12 -2.49 -15.89 12.83
C LEU A 12 -1.57 -14.91 13.60
N LEU A 13 -2.15 -13.85 14.11
CA LEU A 13 -1.56 -12.90 15.03
C LEU A 13 -2.48 -12.81 16.26
N GLY A 14 -2.18 -13.58 17.30
CA GLY A 14 -3.15 -13.79 18.38
C GLY A 14 -4.45 -14.37 17.84
N ASP A 15 -5.57 -13.66 18.04
CA ASP A 15 -6.90 -14.06 17.55
C ASP A 15 -7.21 -13.52 16.15
N PHE A 16 -6.33 -12.70 15.58
CA PHE A 16 -6.54 -12.11 14.24
C PHE A 16 -5.94 -12.99 13.15
N GLU A 17 -6.64 -13.08 12.03
CA GLU A 17 -6.10 -13.67 10.80
C GLU A 17 -5.53 -12.57 9.91
N ILE A 18 -4.27 -12.71 9.51
CA ILE A 18 -3.59 -11.82 8.60
C ILE A 18 -3.35 -12.54 7.28
N THR A 19 -3.83 -12.00 6.18
CA THR A 19 -3.60 -12.54 4.84
C THR A 19 -2.83 -11.52 4.01
N ALA A 20 -1.56 -11.81 3.70
CA ALA A 20 -0.79 -11.06 2.71
C ALA A 20 -1.29 -11.42 1.31
N LEU A 21 -1.63 -10.41 0.51
CA LEU A 21 -2.19 -10.52 -0.84
C LEU A 21 -1.19 -9.91 -1.83
N SER A 22 -0.55 -10.75 -2.64
CA SER A 22 0.35 -10.26 -3.70
C SER A 22 -0.45 -9.57 -4.80
N ASP A 23 -0.03 -8.38 -5.17
CA ASP A 23 -0.51 -7.71 -6.40
C ASP A 23 0.36 -8.08 -7.61
N GLY A 24 1.58 -8.51 -7.36
CA GLY A 24 2.59 -8.84 -8.35
C GLY A 24 3.94 -8.21 -8.01
N THR A 25 4.81 -8.10 -9.02
CA THR A 25 6.14 -7.50 -8.87
C THR A 25 6.39 -6.47 -9.96
N VAL A 26 7.25 -5.50 -9.67
CA VAL A 26 7.70 -4.46 -10.59
C VAL A 26 9.22 -4.27 -10.46
N ALA A 27 9.91 -4.10 -11.58
CA ALA A 27 11.34 -3.83 -11.58
C ALA A 27 11.61 -2.34 -11.35
N LEU A 28 12.13 -1.97 -10.17
CA LEU A 28 12.41 -0.60 -9.79
C LEU A 28 13.91 -0.28 -9.88
N PRO A 29 14.29 0.88 -10.48
CA PRO A 29 15.65 1.37 -10.50
C PRO A 29 16.04 1.99 -9.14
N VAL A 30 16.06 1.17 -8.08
CA VAL A 30 16.21 1.61 -6.68
C VAL A 30 17.52 2.32 -6.42
N ASP A 31 18.57 2.04 -7.21
CA ASP A 31 19.85 2.74 -7.18
C ASP A 31 19.77 4.20 -7.67
N LYS A 32 18.65 4.58 -8.31
CA LYS A 32 18.35 5.97 -8.72
C LYS A 32 17.27 6.63 -7.87
N ARG A 33 16.57 5.86 -7.03
CA ARG A 33 15.47 6.36 -6.20
C ARG A 33 15.90 6.68 -4.78
N LEU A 34 16.84 5.91 -4.22
CA LEU A 34 17.34 6.14 -2.87
C LEU A 34 18.29 7.37 -2.83
N ASN A 35 18.25 8.13 -1.73
CA ASN A 35 19.01 9.35 -1.52
C ASN A 35 20.51 9.13 -1.21
N GLN A 36 21.13 8.14 -1.83
CA GLN A 36 22.55 7.86 -1.74
C GLN A 36 23.16 7.57 -3.12
N PRO A 37 24.52 7.65 -3.28
CA PRO A 37 25.15 7.35 -4.54
C PRO A 37 24.83 5.93 -5.06
N ALA A 38 24.47 5.82 -6.34
CA ALA A 38 24.11 4.53 -6.96
C ALA A 38 25.10 3.38 -6.70
N PRO A 39 26.45 3.58 -6.75
CA PRO A 39 27.41 2.50 -6.45
C PRO A 39 27.29 1.98 -5.02
N LYS A 40 26.93 2.82 -4.03
CA LYS A 40 26.71 2.41 -2.63
C LYS A 40 25.48 1.50 -2.54
N THR A 41 24.37 1.88 -3.19
CA THR A 41 23.17 1.05 -3.27
C THR A 41 23.46 -0.29 -3.97
N GLN A 42 24.13 -0.27 -5.12
CA GLN A 42 24.50 -1.47 -5.87
C GLN A 42 25.38 -2.41 -5.05
N SER A 43 26.34 -1.88 -4.30
CA SER A 43 27.19 -2.66 -3.39
C SER A 43 26.38 -3.30 -2.25
N ALA A 44 25.43 -2.60 -1.66
CA ALA A 44 24.56 -3.15 -0.62
C ALA A 44 23.66 -4.27 -1.18
N LEU A 45 23.03 -4.05 -2.35
CA LEU A 45 22.23 -5.08 -3.03
C LEU A 45 23.05 -6.34 -3.33
N ALA A 46 24.29 -6.17 -3.82
CA ALA A 46 25.17 -7.30 -4.15
C ALA A 46 25.49 -8.19 -2.95
N LYS A 47 25.60 -7.63 -1.74
CA LYS A 47 25.79 -8.40 -0.49
C LYS A 47 24.60 -9.33 -0.20
N SER A 48 23.42 -8.95 -0.66
CA SER A 48 22.17 -9.73 -0.54
C SER A 48 21.84 -10.52 -1.81
N PHE A 49 22.81 -10.70 -2.72
CA PHE A 49 22.66 -11.38 -4.02
C PHE A 49 21.59 -10.76 -4.91
N GLN A 50 21.36 -9.45 -4.76
CA GLN A 50 20.39 -8.65 -5.52
C GLN A 50 21.12 -7.68 -6.45
N LYS A 51 20.37 -7.08 -7.40
CA LYS A 51 20.89 -6.07 -8.34
C LYS A 51 19.79 -5.08 -8.72
N ALA A 52 20.17 -3.89 -9.20
CA ALA A 52 19.26 -2.95 -9.82
C ALA A 52 19.12 -3.24 -11.34
N PRO A 53 17.93 -3.07 -11.98
CA PRO A 53 16.67 -2.80 -11.28
C PRO A 53 16.29 -3.97 -10.37
N LEU A 54 15.75 -3.62 -9.17
CA LEU A 54 15.31 -4.60 -8.18
C LEU A 54 13.88 -5.00 -8.47
N GLU A 55 13.61 -6.30 -8.56
CA GLU A 55 12.25 -6.81 -8.62
C GLU A 55 11.59 -6.67 -7.24
N THR A 56 10.65 -5.73 -7.16
CA THR A 56 10.00 -5.29 -5.92
C THR A 56 8.56 -5.81 -5.89
N SER A 57 8.16 -6.42 -4.80
CA SER A 57 6.78 -6.90 -4.61
C SER A 57 5.86 -5.78 -4.19
N VAL A 58 4.63 -5.79 -4.74
CA VAL A 58 3.51 -4.98 -4.25
C VAL A 58 2.55 -5.90 -3.52
N THR A 59 2.23 -5.57 -2.26
CA THR A 59 1.47 -6.46 -1.37
C THR A 59 0.51 -5.64 -0.53
N GLY A 60 -0.79 -6.00 -0.56
CA GLY A 60 -1.77 -5.54 0.41
C GLY A 60 -1.99 -6.58 1.50
N TYR A 61 -2.57 -6.15 2.62
CA TYR A 61 -2.80 -7.03 3.78
C TYR A 61 -4.26 -7.01 4.20
N LEU A 62 -4.89 -8.17 4.20
CA LEU A 62 -6.23 -8.33 4.77
C LEU A 62 -6.11 -8.77 6.22
N VAL A 63 -6.74 -8.01 7.12
CA VAL A 63 -6.80 -8.29 8.56
C VAL A 63 -8.24 -8.64 8.92
N ASN A 64 -8.47 -9.88 9.32
CA ASN A 64 -9.75 -10.31 9.88
C ASN A 64 -9.64 -10.30 11.42
N THR A 65 -10.32 -9.36 12.06
CA THR A 65 -10.33 -9.20 13.52
C THR A 65 -11.42 -10.04 14.20
N GLY A 66 -12.19 -10.83 13.42
CA GLY A 66 -13.40 -11.50 13.89
C GLY A 66 -14.65 -10.60 13.86
N SER A 67 -14.51 -9.30 14.07
CA SER A 67 -15.59 -8.32 14.03
C SER A 67 -15.55 -7.38 12.82
N LYS A 68 -14.37 -7.21 12.22
CA LYS A 68 -14.11 -6.36 11.06
C LYS A 68 -13.16 -7.05 10.09
N LEU A 69 -13.40 -6.85 8.81
CA LEU A 69 -12.50 -7.20 7.74
C LEU A 69 -11.87 -5.91 7.17
N VAL A 70 -10.58 -5.73 7.43
CA VAL A 70 -9.84 -4.51 7.09
C VAL A 70 -8.80 -4.85 6.04
N LEU A 71 -8.79 -4.12 4.93
CA LEU A 71 -7.75 -4.23 3.90
C LEU A 71 -6.77 -3.07 4.03
N VAL A 72 -5.48 -3.34 4.11
CA VAL A 72 -4.42 -2.33 4.07
C VAL A 72 -3.79 -2.33 2.70
N ASP A 73 -3.93 -1.23 1.98
CA ASP A 73 -3.61 -1.00 0.57
C ASP A 73 -4.35 -1.93 -0.40
N THR A 74 -4.49 -1.51 -1.65
CA THR A 74 -5.33 -2.18 -2.64
C THR A 74 -4.60 -2.65 -3.89
N GLY A 75 -3.27 -2.47 -3.94
CA GLY A 75 -2.48 -2.76 -5.12
C GLY A 75 -2.67 -1.72 -6.23
N ALA A 76 -2.04 -1.97 -7.37
CA ALA A 76 -1.96 -1.05 -8.51
C ALA A 76 -3.12 -1.17 -9.49
N ALA A 77 -3.80 -2.29 -9.55
CA ALA A 77 -4.65 -2.66 -10.70
C ALA A 77 -3.91 -2.43 -12.02
N GLY A 78 -4.37 -1.51 -12.86
CA GLY A 78 -3.72 -1.16 -14.14
C GLY A 78 -2.86 0.11 -14.12
N LEU A 79 -2.66 0.73 -12.95
CA LEU A 79 -2.02 2.06 -12.88
C LEU A 79 -0.49 2.04 -12.85
N PHE A 80 0.15 0.89 -12.57
CA PHE A 80 1.60 0.82 -12.37
C PHE A 80 2.27 -0.33 -13.15
N GLY A 81 1.77 -0.61 -14.34
CA GLY A 81 2.34 -1.56 -15.29
C GLY A 81 1.63 -2.92 -15.32
N PRO A 82 1.96 -3.77 -16.33
CA PRO A 82 1.20 -4.96 -16.65
C PRO A 82 1.51 -6.18 -15.76
N THR A 83 2.53 -6.10 -14.89
CA THR A 83 2.97 -7.21 -14.02
C THR A 83 2.26 -7.20 -12.66
N LEU A 84 1.47 -6.16 -12.39
CA LEU A 84 0.68 -5.95 -11.18
C LEU A 84 -0.83 -6.19 -11.46
N GLY A 85 -1.68 -5.90 -10.48
CA GLY A 85 -3.14 -5.97 -10.61
C GLY A 85 -3.75 -7.32 -10.22
N ARG A 86 -3.07 -8.13 -9.42
CA ARG A 86 -3.54 -9.46 -9.01
C ARG A 86 -4.20 -9.49 -7.64
N LEU A 87 -4.12 -8.41 -6.86
CA LEU A 87 -4.57 -8.38 -5.47
C LEU A 87 -6.04 -8.81 -5.31
N ALA A 88 -6.95 -8.26 -6.14
CA ALA A 88 -8.37 -8.60 -6.07
C ALA A 88 -8.65 -10.08 -6.41
N ALA A 89 -7.91 -10.67 -7.36
CA ALA A 89 -8.01 -12.09 -7.68
C ALA A 89 -7.48 -12.96 -6.53
N ASN A 90 -6.38 -12.55 -5.89
CA ASN A 90 -5.80 -13.23 -4.76
C ASN A 90 -6.65 -13.11 -3.49
N LEU A 91 -7.36 -11.99 -3.28
CA LEU A 91 -8.38 -11.84 -2.26
C LEU A 91 -9.48 -12.91 -2.42
N LYS A 92 -9.99 -13.07 -3.65
CA LYS A 92 -11.02 -14.08 -3.96
C LYS A 92 -10.47 -15.50 -3.78
N ALA A 93 -9.25 -15.77 -4.22
CA ALA A 93 -8.59 -17.06 -4.04
C ALA A 93 -8.36 -17.40 -2.56
N ALA A 94 -8.16 -16.38 -1.70
CA ALA A 94 -8.06 -16.53 -0.26
C ALA A 94 -9.42 -16.77 0.43
N GLY A 95 -10.53 -16.78 -0.32
CA GLY A 95 -11.86 -17.08 0.18
C GLY A 95 -12.69 -15.87 0.59
N TYR A 96 -12.24 -14.66 0.28
CA TYR A 96 -12.95 -13.42 0.60
C TYR A 96 -13.48 -12.74 -0.66
N GLN A 97 -14.55 -11.97 -0.52
CA GLN A 97 -15.09 -11.13 -1.60
C GLN A 97 -14.89 -9.64 -1.27
N PRO A 98 -14.69 -8.80 -2.28
CA PRO A 98 -14.52 -7.36 -2.07
C PRO A 98 -15.67 -6.70 -1.29
N GLU A 99 -16.90 -7.21 -1.47
CA GLU A 99 -18.10 -6.71 -0.78
C GLU A 99 -18.12 -7.00 0.72
N GLN A 100 -17.26 -7.90 1.20
CA GLN A 100 -17.11 -8.24 2.63
C GLN A 100 -16.17 -7.29 3.36
N VAL A 101 -15.35 -6.52 2.64
CA VAL A 101 -14.39 -5.60 3.26
C VAL A 101 -15.14 -4.43 3.89
N ASP A 102 -14.96 -4.25 5.19
CA ASP A 102 -15.62 -3.17 5.96
C ASP A 102 -14.86 -1.85 5.86
N GLU A 103 -13.55 -1.90 5.96
CA GLU A 103 -12.68 -0.73 5.92
C GLU A 103 -11.43 -0.98 5.07
N ILE A 104 -10.94 0.08 4.42
CA ILE A 104 -9.68 0.07 3.69
C ILE A 104 -8.80 1.16 4.27
N TYR A 105 -7.59 0.81 4.66
CA TYR A 105 -6.60 1.73 5.22
C TYR A 105 -5.48 1.91 4.21
N ILE A 106 -5.29 3.12 3.74
CA ILE A 106 -4.28 3.47 2.75
C ILE A 106 -3.04 4.01 3.45
N THR A 107 -1.89 3.37 3.22
CA THR A 107 -0.61 3.83 3.77
C THR A 107 -0.22 5.17 3.16
N HIS A 108 -0.36 5.28 1.84
CA HIS A 108 -0.16 6.51 1.06
C HIS A 108 -0.81 6.40 -0.33
N MET A 109 -0.94 7.52 -1.05
CA MET A 109 -1.76 7.54 -2.26
C MET A 109 -0.96 7.38 -3.57
N HIS A 110 0.17 6.66 -3.57
CA HIS A 110 0.81 6.26 -4.83
C HIS A 110 -0.05 5.23 -5.59
N PRO A 111 0.09 5.15 -6.93
CA PRO A 111 -0.78 4.32 -7.78
C PRO A 111 -0.79 2.84 -7.42
N ASP A 112 0.30 2.30 -6.94
CA ASP A 112 0.45 0.90 -6.54
C ASP A 112 -0.17 0.55 -5.19
N HIS A 113 -0.65 1.55 -4.43
CA HIS A 113 -1.37 1.38 -3.17
C HIS A 113 -2.88 1.65 -3.30
N VAL A 114 -3.29 2.51 -4.24
CA VAL A 114 -4.70 2.94 -4.38
C VAL A 114 -5.37 2.45 -5.65
N GLY A 115 -4.62 1.94 -6.64
CA GLY A 115 -5.15 1.60 -7.96
C GLY A 115 -6.28 0.58 -7.92
N GLY A 116 -6.21 -0.38 -7.00
CA GLY A 116 -7.23 -1.42 -6.83
C GLY A 116 -8.54 -0.96 -6.20
N LEU A 117 -8.68 0.32 -5.81
CA LEU A 117 -9.93 0.88 -5.31
C LEU A 117 -11.03 0.92 -6.39
N MET A 118 -10.66 0.88 -7.66
CA MET A 118 -11.62 0.96 -8.77
C MET A 118 -11.52 -0.24 -9.71
N VAL A 119 -12.68 -0.65 -10.27
CA VAL A 119 -12.77 -1.57 -11.41
C VAL A 119 -13.56 -0.86 -12.51
N GLY A 120 -12.85 -0.35 -13.51
CA GLY A 120 -13.44 0.57 -14.46
C GLY A 120 -13.97 1.83 -13.74
N GLU A 121 -15.25 2.13 -13.91
CA GLU A 121 -15.92 3.26 -13.25
C GLU A 121 -16.60 2.90 -11.92
N GLN A 122 -16.51 1.65 -11.48
CA GLN A 122 -17.19 1.17 -10.27
C GLN A 122 -16.24 1.07 -9.08
N LEU A 123 -16.77 1.29 -7.88
CA LEU A 123 -16.04 1.03 -6.63
C LEU A 123 -15.76 -0.47 -6.52
N ALA A 124 -14.47 -0.83 -6.44
CA ALA A 124 -14.06 -2.24 -6.28
C ALA A 124 -14.54 -2.84 -4.95
N PHE A 125 -14.64 -1.99 -3.92
CA PHE A 125 -15.07 -2.36 -2.57
C PHE A 125 -16.31 -1.54 -2.17
N PRO A 126 -17.50 -1.90 -2.64
CA PRO A 126 -18.68 -1.04 -2.57
C PRO A 126 -19.19 -0.80 -1.15
N ASN A 127 -18.86 -1.67 -0.20
CA ASN A 127 -19.30 -1.55 1.19
C ASN A 127 -18.25 -0.87 2.09
N ALA A 128 -16.99 -0.81 1.66
CA ALA A 128 -15.90 -0.34 2.49
C ALA A 128 -15.91 1.18 2.72
N VAL A 129 -15.47 1.58 3.91
CA VAL A 129 -15.04 2.94 4.22
C VAL A 129 -13.53 3.02 4.00
N VAL A 130 -13.08 3.94 3.14
CA VAL A 130 -11.65 4.17 2.88
C VAL A 130 -11.12 5.23 3.84
N ARG A 131 -9.97 4.99 4.43
CA ARG A 131 -9.29 5.90 5.36
C ARG A 131 -7.84 6.10 4.96
N ALA A 132 -7.36 7.33 5.09
CA ALA A 132 -5.97 7.73 4.95
C ALA A 132 -5.69 8.92 5.86
N ASP A 133 -4.43 9.29 6.07
CA ASP A 133 -4.10 10.53 6.76
C ASP A 133 -4.63 11.76 5.99
N GLN A 134 -5.14 12.77 6.72
CA GLN A 134 -5.66 13.99 6.13
C GLN A 134 -4.61 14.73 5.27
N LYS A 135 -3.34 14.70 5.68
CA LYS A 135 -2.26 15.33 4.91
C LYS A 135 -2.04 14.66 3.56
N GLU A 136 -2.25 13.34 3.50
CA GLU A 136 -2.19 12.58 2.25
C GLU A 136 -3.31 13.04 1.30
N ALA A 137 -4.53 13.14 1.82
CA ALA A 137 -5.67 13.62 1.06
C ALA A 137 -5.49 15.08 0.60
N ASP A 138 -5.07 15.96 1.48
CA ASP A 138 -4.86 17.39 1.18
C ASP A 138 -3.79 17.58 0.11
N PHE A 139 -2.80 16.70 0.06
CA PHE A 139 -1.74 16.75 -0.94
C PHE A 139 -2.19 16.17 -2.29
N TRP A 140 -2.57 14.90 -2.31
CA TRP A 140 -2.78 14.13 -3.55
C TRP A 140 -4.12 14.40 -4.23
N LEU A 141 -5.15 14.83 -3.49
CA LEU A 141 -6.46 15.17 -4.05
C LEU A 141 -6.61 16.66 -4.39
N SER A 142 -5.49 17.41 -4.38
CA SER A 142 -5.44 18.84 -4.68
C SER A 142 -5.18 19.11 -6.16
N GLN A 143 -6.15 19.71 -6.86
CA GLN A 143 -5.97 20.16 -8.23
C GLN A 143 -4.84 21.21 -8.36
N THR A 144 -4.66 22.02 -7.32
CA THR A 144 -3.57 23.03 -7.26
C THR A 144 -2.21 22.35 -7.25
N ASN A 145 -2.04 21.27 -6.49
CA ASN A 145 -0.79 20.53 -6.43
C ASN A 145 -0.53 19.76 -7.74
N LEU A 146 -1.56 19.12 -8.31
CA LEU A 146 -1.47 18.52 -9.65
C LEU A 146 -0.95 19.51 -10.69
N ASN A 147 -1.49 20.73 -10.70
CA ASN A 147 -1.08 21.76 -11.67
C ASN A 147 0.37 22.23 -11.47
N LYS A 148 0.92 22.09 -10.25
CA LYS A 148 2.30 22.43 -9.90
C LYS A 148 3.27 21.26 -10.03
N ALA A 149 2.80 20.07 -10.34
CA ALA A 149 3.65 18.88 -10.45
C ALA A 149 4.70 19.07 -11.56
N PRO A 150 5.99 18.75 -11.26
CA PRO A 150 7.12 19.18 -12.10
C PRO A 150 7.19 18.46 -13.47
N ASP A 151 6.70 17.23 -13.54
CA ASP A 151 6.80 16.35 -14.69
C ASP A 151 5.56 15.47 -14.87
N ASP A 152 5.50 14.76 -15.98
CA ASP A 152 4.36 13.92 -16.33
C ASP A 152 4.23 12.67 -15.45
N GLU A 153 5.33 12.13 -14.90
CA GLU A 153 5.29 11.02 -13.93
C GLU A 153 4.58 11.48 -12.65
N SER A 154 5.01 12.58 -12.07
CA SER A 154 4.38 13.18 -10.88
C SER A 154 2.91 13.52 -11.11
N LYS A 155 2.58 14.11 -12.28
CA LYS A 155 1.17 14.36 -12.67
C LYS A 155 0.37 13.07 -12.79
N GLY A 156 0.99 11.99 -13.28
CA GLY A 156 0.39 10.66 -13.33
C GLY A 156 -0.02 10.14 -11.96
N PHE A 157 0.82 10.33 -10.94
CA PHE A 157 0.52 9.94 -9.56
C PHE A 157 -0.68 10.70 -9.00
N PHE A 158 -0.73 12.04 -9.16
CA PHE A 158 -1.90 12.83 -8.76
C PHE A 158 -3.18 12.36 -9.46
N LYS A 159 -3.13 12.15 -10.79
CA LYS A 159 -4.29 11.68 -11.56
C LYS A 159 -4.74 10.30 -11.10
N GLY A 160 -3.80 9.38 -10.82
CA GLY A 160 -4.08 8.05 -10.30
C GLY A 160 -4.76 8.11 -8.94
N ALA A 161 -4.22 8.90 -8.00
CA ALA A 161 -4.81 9.11 -6.69
C ALA A 161 -6.24 9.69 -6.79
N MET A 162 -6.43 10.74 -7.58
CA MET A 162 -7.75 11.36 -7.80
C MET A 162 -8.75 10.40 -8.44
N ALA A 163 -8.33 9.64 -9.46
CA ALA A 163 -9.19 8.67 -10.11
C ALA A 163 -9.64 7.56 -9.16
N SER A 164 -8.76 7.16 -8.23
CA SER A 164 -9.04 6.09 -7.26
C SER A 164 -9.89 6.57 -6.07
N LEU A 165 -9.60 7.76 -5.52
CA LEU A 165 -10.20 8.22 -4.27
C LEU A 165 -11.45 9.10 -4.46
N ASN A 166 -11.51 9.96 -5.51
CA ASN A 166 -12.63 10.89 -5.70
C ASN A 166 -14.00 10.19 -5.81
N PRO A 167 -14.14 8.98 -6.42
CA PRO A 167 -15.39 8.24 -6.38
C PRO A 167 -15.85 7.87 -4.96
N TYR A 168 -14.91 7.50 -4.07
CA TYR A 168 -15.21 7.23 -2.66
C TYR A 168 -15.55 8.51 -1.90
N VAL A 169 -14.88 9.63 -2.17
CA VAL A 169 -15.24 10.96 -1.61
C VAL A 169 -16.65 11.33 -2.02
N LYS A 170 -16.99 11.21 -3.31
CA LYS A 170 -18.33 11.50 -3.85
C LYS A 170 -19.41 10.60 -3.25
N ALA A 171 -19.09 9.35 -2.97
CA ALA A 171 -19.99 8.38 -2.35
C ALA A 171 -20.13 8.57 -0.82
N GLY A 172 -19.41 9.51 -0.19
CA GLY A 172 -19.35 9.69 1.26
C GLY A 172 -18.66 8.56 2.01
N LYS A 173 -17.85 7.75 1.30
CA LYS A 173 -17.15 6.57 1.81
C LYS A 173 -15.66 6.82 2.09
N PHE A 174 -15.13 8.00 1.85
CA PHE A 174 -13.80 8.39 2.25
C PHE A 174 -13.86 9.19 3.55
N LYS A 175 -13.17 8.71 4.59
CA LYS A 175 -13.15 9.33 5.92
C LYS A 175 -11.71 9.40 6.45
N PRO A 176 -10.99 10.48 6.15
CA PRO A 176 -9.62 10.65 6.59
C PRO A 176 -9.52 10.75 8.13
N PHE A 177 -8.32 10.52 8.65
CA PHE A 177 -7.93 10.72 10.04
C PHE A 177 -6.72 11.64 10.10
N SER A 178 -6.29 12.03 11.30
CA SER A 178 -5.13 12.91 11.48
C SER A 178 -4.10 12.28 12.42
N GLY A 179 -2.88 12.04 11.90
CA GLY A 179 -1.75 11.56 12.66
C GLY A 179 -1.99 10.21 13.34
N ASN A 180 -1.42 10.04 14.54
CA ASN A 180 -1.57 8.81 15.32
C ASN A 180 -3.02 8.64 15.78
N THR A 181 -3.67 7.58 15.35
CA THR A 181 -5.11 7.37 15.58
C THR A 181 -5.42 5.89 15.81
N ASP A 182 -6.19 5.58 16.84
CA ASP A 182 -6.81 4.26 16.98
C ASP A 182 -8.01 4.18 16.02
N LEU A 183 -8.01 3.22 15.11
CA LEU A 183 -9.03 3.10 14.05
C LEU A 183 -10.13 2.12 14.47
N VAL A 184 -9.80 0.84 14.49
CA VAL A 184 -10.66 -0.21 15.04
C VAL A 184 -9.91 -0.92 16.17
N PRO A 185 -10.60 -1.60 17.09
CA PRO A 185 -9.93 -2.36 18.13
C PRO A 185 -8.84 -3.28 17.57
N GLY A 186 -7.61 -3.09 18.04
CA GLY A 186 -6.44 -3.84 17.59
C GLY A 186 -5.73 -3.30 16.36
N ILE A 187 -6.18 -2.19 15.74
CA ILE A 187 -5.46 -1.56 14.63
C ILE A 187 -5.28 -0.05 14.88
N LYS A 188 -4.03 0.37 14.84
CA LYS A 188 -3.61 1.75 15.07
C LYS A 188 -2.85 2.29 13.87
N ALA A 189 -3.18 3.52 13.45
CA ALA A 189 -2.40 4.31 12.52
C ALA A 189 -1.27 5.04 13.27
N LEU A 190 -0.07 4.99 12.73
CA LEU A 190 1.08 5.77 13.20
C LEU A 190 1.60 6.62 12.04
N ALA A 191 1.68 7.92 12.25
CA ALA A 191 2.24 8.85 11.28
C ALA A 191 3.72 8.52 11.04
N SER A 192 4.05 8.19 9.80
CA SER A 192 5.41 7.91 9.33
C SER A 192 5.72 8.76 8.08
N HIS A 193 5.44 10.06 8.21
CA HIS A 193 5.59 11.04 7.14
C HIS A 193 7.04 11.09 6.63
N GLY A 194 7.21 11.23 5.32
CA GLY A 194 8.54 11.33 4.68
C GLY A 194 8.46 10.88 3.23
N HIS A 195 8.19 9.61 2.97
CA HIS A 195 7.99 9.08 1.63
C HIS A 195 6.88 9.85 0.88
N THR A 196 5.77 10.10 1.56
CA THR A 196 4.75 11.08 1.18
C THR A 196 4.39 11.96 2.37
N PRO A 197 3.69 13.13 2.16
CA PRO A 197 3.35 14.06 3.24
C PRO A 197 2.48 13.48 4.35
N GLY A 198 1.67 12.46 4.06
CA GLY A 198 0.77 11.81 5.00
C GLY A 198 1.00 10.31 5.15
N HIS A 199 2.18 9.79 4.74
CA HIS A 199 2.48 8.36 4.85
C HIS A 199 2.22 7.83 6.26
N THR A 200 1.57 6.67 6.32
CA THR A 200 1.11 6.04 7.55
C THR A 200 1.54 4.58 7.63
N THR A 201 2.09 4.18 8.76
CA THR A 201 2.32 2.78 9.13
C THR A 201 1.14 2.29 9.98
N TYR A 202 0.65 1.10 9.71
CA TYR A 202 -0.42 0.50 10.54
C TYR A 202 0.16 -0.57 11.45
N VAL A 203 -0.16 -0.48 12.75
CA VAL A 203 0.19 -1.50 13.74
C VAL A 203 -1.04 -2.30 14.08
N VAL A 204 -0.95 -3.60 13.85
CA VAL A 204 -1.97 -4.58 14.21
C VAL A 204 -1.53 -5.27 15.50
N GLU A 205 -2.41 -5.33 16.50
CA GLU A 205 -2.12 -5.93 17.80
C GLU A 205 -3.26 -6.84 18.25
N SER A 206 -2.93 -8.08 18.62
CA SER A 206 -3.86 -9.05 19.18
C SER A 206 -3.14 -9.94 20.18
N GLN A 207 -3.71 -10.16 21.38
CA GLN A 207 -3.15 -11.02 22.44
C GLN A 207 -1.68 -10.70 22.75
N GLY A 208 -1.31 -9.41 22.77
CA GLY A 208 0.05 -8.95 23.03
C GLY A 208 1.06 -9.15 21.90
N GLN A 209 0.64 -9.77 20.79
CA GLN A 209 1.46 -9.87 19.57
C GLN A 209 1.23 -8.67 18.67
N LYS A 210 2.30 -8.18 18.02
CA LYS A 210 2.25 -6.98 17.16
C LYS A 210 2.83 -7.26 15.79
N LEU A 211 2.20 -6.68 14.77
CA LEU A 211 2.68 -6.65 13.40
C LEU A 211 2.61 -5.20 12.90
N ALA A 212 3.71 -4.69 12.35
CA ALA A 212 3.73 -3.40 11.67
C ALA A 212 3.64 -3.61 10.17
N LEU A 213 2.67 -2.97 9.54
CA LEU A 213 2.49 -2.88 8.10
C LEU A 213 3.06 -1.54 7.67
N LEU A 214 4.28 -1.58 7.09
CA LEU A 214 5.15 -0.40 6.99
C LEU A 214 4.82 0.49 5.78
N GLY A 215 4.10 -0.01 4.77
CA GLY A 215 4.02 0.66 3.47
C GLY A 215 5.42 0.89 2.89
N ASP A 216 5.67 2.05 2.33
CA ASP A 216 6.95 2.42 1.72
C ASP A 216 7.91 3.16 2.67
N LEU A 217 7.72 2.99 4.00
CA LEU A 217 8.73 3.41 4.99
C LEU A 217 10.07 2.71 4.76
N ILE A 218 10.02 1.44 4.35
CA ILE A 218 11.17 0.64 3.94
C ILE A 218 10.90 0.13 2.52
N LEU A 219 11.59 0.72 1.54
CA LEU A 219 11.49 0.33 0.14
C LEU A 219 12.48 -0.80 -0.20
N VAL A 220 13.70 -0.74 0.34
CA VAL A 220 14.79 -1.68 0.05
C VAL A 220 15.40 -2.18 1.35
N ALA A 221 14.92 -3.32 1.82
CA ALA A 221 15.35 -3.93 3.09
C ALA A 221 16.87 -4.14 3.16
N ALA A 222 17.50 -4.61 2.07
CA ALA A 222 18.94 -4.85 1.97
C ALA A 222 19.81 -3.58 2.11
N VAL A 223 19.21 -2.40 2.08
CA VAL A 223 19.89 -1.11 2.24
C VAL A 223 19.46 -0.43 3.53
N GLN A 224 18.15 -0.27 3.72
CA GLN A 224 17.60 0.62 4.75
C GLN A 224 17.60 -0.01 6.15
N PHE A 225 17.67 -1.36 6.29
CA PHE A 225 17.87 -1.97 7.62
C PHE A 225 19.31 -1.82 8.10
N ASP A 226 20.30 -1.77 7.19
CA ASP A 226 21.70 -1.53 7.55
C ASP A 226 21.99 -0.04 7.76
N ASP A 227 21.31 0.84 7.00
CA ASP A 227 21.46 2.30 7.07
C ASP A 227 20.07 2.98 6.99
N PRO A 228 19.38 3.13 8.14
CA PRO A 228 18.04 3.75 8.19
C PRO A 228 18.00 5.24 7.82
N SER A 229 19.16 5.88 7.64
CA SER A 229 19.22 7.27 7.14
C SER A 229 18.99 7.37 5.63
N VAL A 230 19.06 6.24 4.93
CA VAL A 230 18.76 6.17 3.49
C VAL A 230 17.24 6.13 3.27
N THR A 231 16.75 7.09 2.52
CA THR A 231 15.33 7.27 2.21
C THR A 231 15.08 7.26 0.71
#